data_e461c5f69908c190feb2857ae19481c3
#
_entry.id   e461c5f69908c190feb2857ae19481c3
#
_cell.length_a   1.000
_cell.length_b   1.000
_cell.length_c   1.000
_cell.angle_alpha   90.00
_cell.angle_beta   90.00
_cell.angle_gamma   90.00
#
_symmetry.space_group_name_H-M   'P 1'
#
loop_
_entity.id
_entity.type
_entity.pdbx_description
1 polymer ?
#
loop_
_entity_poly.entity_id
_entity_poly.type
_entity_poly.pdbx_seq_one_letter_code
_entity_poly.pdbx_strand_id
1 'polypeptide(L)'
;MYRIKFIREEKEILVEPGTRILEAERKAKLVPDAPCGGRGKCGKCRVKIEDHMVLACQTEIHSDLEVDTLSGCQEEEILTEGMQRPVAFRPDLKQKKVILKKPETGDNRSEWERLTEQLDVERPVLPDTEIASKLYGCRKEAEEWYVICAGNEILDISREEKKICFAAFDIGTTTVVGYLMDALTGKQLALKSRMNPQTQYGADVIMRADHALEHGVEQLTGCIRNAVDEMLQELAEEAGRSTLDICQVSVVGNTCMHHLFLGISPASLVHAPYNPAISQELTLNAEQYGLHIHRKGQLLMLPDIAGYVGADTCGCILALRQDQQNEISLMIDIGTNGEMVLGNKTRLACCSTAAGPAFEGAKIECGMRGGAGAVDHVVYKDGKWEYTTIGNKAPAGLCGSGLIDLVAQLYLAGFIDESGHLESDQEKAGVFVLVPPEKSGNDRGVYLTQKDIGEVQLAKAAIAAGIFLLMKRLEITEKDIKRVYLAGAFGNYMNPESAAAIGMFPAELLPRIQPVGNAAGEGARIALLNEEERKELDRTVKNMDFVELAASPEFQDCFVDGLCFP
;
A
#
# COMPACT_ATOMS: atom_id res chain seq x y z
N MET A 1 30.22 -24.92 3.25
CA MET A 1 29.59 -23.60 3.29
C MET A 1 30.59 -22.56 2.84
N TYR A 2 30.14 -21.57 2.07
CA TYR A 2 30.94 -20.43 1.65
C TYR A 2 30.49 -19.18 2.37
N ARG A 3 31.43 -18.27 2.65
CA ARG A 3 31.19 -17.02 3.31
C ARG A 3 30.91 -15.94 2.26
N ILE A 4 29.78 -15.25 2.41
CA ILE A 4 29.37 -14.12 1.55
C ILE A 4 29.32 -12.88 2.41
N LYS A 5 30.06 -11.85 1.97
CA LYS A 5 30.08 -10.54 2.60
C LYS A 5 29.45 -9.51 1.65
N PHE A 6 28.36 -8.94 2.07
CA PHE A 6 27.71 -7.79 1.40
C PHE A 6 28.38 -6.52 1.90
N ILE A 7 29.14 -5.86 1.00
CA ILE A 7 30.09 -4.80 1.37
C ILE A 7 29.35 -3.58 1.91
N ARG A 8 28.27 -3.14 1.23
CA ARG A 8 27.54 -1.92 1.60
C ARG A 8 26.73 -2.04 2.87
N GLU A 9 26.14 -3.20 3.08
CA GLU A 9 25.28 -3.48 4.22
C GLU A 9 26.05 -4.02 5.42
N GLU A 10 27.36 -4.21 5.28
CA GLU A 10 28.27 -4.76 6.31
C GLU A 10 27.77 -6.08 6.92
N LYS A 11 27.08 -6.91 6.09
CA LYS A 11 26.50 -8.18 6.51
C LYS A 11 27.31 -9.37 5.98
N GLU A 12 27.46 -10.39 6.82
CA GLU A 12 28.08 -11.66 6.45
C GLU A 12 27.13 -12.84 6.72
N ILE A 13 27.09 -13.80 5.80
CA ILE A 13 26.34 -15.05 5.97
C ILE A 13 27.13 -16.24 5.43
N LEU A 14 26.74 -17.42 5.86
CA LEU A 14 27.25 -18.69 5.34
C LEU A 14 26.17 -19.37 4.50
N VAL A 15 26.53 -19.81 3.30
CA VAL A 15 25.61 -20.47 2.37
C VAL A 15 26.19 -21.77 1.84
N GLU A 16 25.32 -22.68 1.40
CA GLU A 16 25.73 -23.91 0.75
C GLU A 16 26.31 -23.65 -0.66
N PRO A 17 27.22 -24.48 -1.16
CA PRO A 17 27.67 -24.42 -2.56
C PRO A 17 26.50 -24.51 -3.53
N GLY A 18 26.50 -23.68 -4.59
CA GLY A 18 25.42 -23.62 -5.58
C GLY A 18 24.23 -22.73 -5.18
N THR A 19 24.23 -22.15 -3.96
CA THR A 19 23.24 -21.12 -3.60
C THR A 19 23.41 -19.91 -4.53
N ARG A 20 22.33 -19.35 -5.05
CA ARG A 20 22.39 -18.12 -5.86
C ARG A 20 22.60 -16.90 -4.98
N ILE A 21 23.28 -15.88 -5.51
CA ILE A 21 23.54 -14.63 -4.77
C ILE A 21 22.22 -14.00 -4.30
N LEU A 22 21.17 -13.99 -5.13
CA LEU A 22 19.84 -13.51 -4.76
C LEU A 22 19.25 -14.21 -3.53
N GLU A 23 19.48 -15.51 -3.41
CA GLU A 23 19.04 -16.28 -2.23
C GLU A 23 19.90 -15.98 -1.00
N ALA A 24 21.18 -15.70 -1.22
CA ALA A 24 22.09 -15.25 -0.17
C ALA A 24 21.68 -13.87 0.37
N GLU A 25 21.33 -12.91 -0.51
CA GLU A 25 20.79 -11.60 -0.12
C GLU A 25 19.53 -11.76 0.76
N ARG A 26 18.58 -12.62 0.34
CA ARG A 26 17.36 -12.92 1.12
C ARG A 26 17.66 -13.52 2.49
N LYS A 27 18.59 -14.48 2.56
CA LYS A 27 19.05 -15.08 3.84
C LYS A 27 19.73 -14.05 4.75
N ALA A 28 20.41 -13.07 4.17
CA ALA A 28 20.99 -11.94 4.90
C ALA A 28 19.95 -10.88 5.32
N LYS A 29 18.66 -11.13 5.06
CA LYS A 29 17.57 -10.16 5.28
C LYS A 29 17.82 -8.82 4.55
N LEU A 30 18.33 -8.90 3.32
CA LEU A 30 18.37 -7.79 2.37
C LEU A 30 17.15 -7.88 1.48
N VAL A 31 16.73 -6.73 0.93
CA VAL A 31 15.62 -6.65 -0.02
C VAL A 31 16.19 -6.35 -1.41
N PRO A 32 16.56 -7.38 -2.19
CA PRO A 32 17.16 -7.19 -3.51
C PRO A 32 16.15 -6.65 -4.51
N ASP A 33 16.61 -5.80 -5.43
CA ASP A 33 15.80 -5.32 -6.56
C ASP A 33 15.64 -6.44 -7.62
N ALA A 34 14.70 -7.32 -7.38
CA ALA A 34 14.43 -8.48 -8.21
C ALA A 34 12.96 -8.56 -8.66
N PRO A 35 12.43 -7.56 -9.41
CA PRO A 35 11.01 -7.44 -9.74
C PRO A 35 10.46 -8.65 -10.52
N CYS A 36 11.30 -9.43 -11.20
CA CYS A 36 10.87 -10.66 -11.86
C CYS A 36 10.89 -11.90 -10.94
N GLY A 37 11.02 -11.74 -9.63
CA GLY A 37 11.08 -12.86 -8.67
C GLY A 37 12.30 -13.77 -8.84
N GLY A 38 13.37 -13.32 -9.51
CA GLY A 38 14.57 -14.11 -9.77
C GLY A 38 14.53 -14.93 -11.07
N ARG A 39 13.59 -14.68 -11.97
CA ARG A 39 13.42 -15.41 -13.26
C ARG A 39 14.44 -15.01 -14.35
N GLY A 40 15.38 -14.09 -14.06
CA GLY A 40 16.42 -13.65 -14.99
C GLY A 40 15.94 -12.76 -16.15
N LYS A 41 14.70 -12.28 -16.13
CA LYS A 41 14.08 -11.57 -17.27
C LYS A 41 14.22 -10.04 -17.21
N CYS A 42 14.26 -9.45 -16.01
CA CYS A 42 14.23 -7.99 -15.84
C CYS A 42 15.62 -7.33 -15.87
N GLY A 43 16.68 -8.07 -15.58
CA GLY A 43 18.05 -7.55 -15.53
C GLY A 43 18.31 -6.54 -14.38
N LYS A 44 17.43 -6.42 -13.39
CA LYS A 44 17.50 -5.41 -12.32
C LYS A 44 18.38 -5.86 -11.14
N CYS A 45 18.41 -7.13 -10.78
CA CYS A 45 19.20 -7.69 -9.66
C CYS A 45 20.71 -7.74 -9.97
N ARG A 46 21.29 -6.60 -10.34
CA ARG A 46 22.71 -6.50 -10.65
C ARG A 46 23.51 -6.29 -9.38
N VAL A 47 24.56 -7.07 -9.26
CA VAL A 47 25.57 -6.92 -8.20
C VAL A 47 26.95 -6.92 -8.82
N LYS A 48 27.92 -6.34 -8.12
CA LYS A 48 29.31 -6.35 -8.53
C LYS A 48 30.09 -7.34 -7.67
N ILE A 49 30.81 -8.25 -8.32
CA ILE A 49 31.76 -9.17 -7.71
C ILE A 49 33.12 -8.82 -8.29
N GLU A 50 34.06 -8.42 -7.44
CA GLU A 50 35.35 -7.86 -7.89
C GLU A 50 35.12 -6.70 -8.88
N ASP A 51 35.48 -6.88 -10.15
CA ASP A 51 35.27 -5.89 -11.21
C ASP A 51 34.20 -6.28 -12.24
N HIS A 52 33.45 -7.36 -11.96
CA HIS A 52 32.45 -7.89 -12.89
C HIS A 52 31.02 -7.64 -12.40
N MET A 53 30.19 -7.13 -13.34
CA MET A 53 28.74 -6.97 -13.12
C MET A 53 28.03 -8.27 -13.48
N VAL A 54 27.29 -8.83 -12.52
CA VAL A 54 26.53 -10.07 -12.71
C VAL A 54 25.07 -9.90 -12.24
N LEU A 55 24.22 -10.83 -12.67
CA LEU A 55 22.83 -10.91 -12.17
C LEU A 55 22.78 -11.84 -10.95
N ALA A 56 22.42 -11.32 -9.80
CA ALA A 56 22.35 -12.07 -8.53
C ALA A 56 21.45 -13.33 -8.63
N CYS A 57 20.37 -13.26 -9.42
CA CYS A 57 19.46 -14.38 -9.61
C CYS A 57 20.00 -15.50 -10.53
N GLN A 58 21.07 -15.26 -11.28
CA GLN A 58 21.64 -16.24 -12.20
C GLN A 58 23.05 -16.69 -11.79
N THR A 59 23.64 -16.06 -10.78
CA THR A 59 25.02 -16.35 -10.36
C THR A 59 25.01 -17.26 -9.14
N GLU A 60 25.61 -18.46 -9.29
CA GLU A 60 25.79 -19.43 -8.22
C GLU A 60 27.10 -19.19 -7.48
N ILE A 61 27.09 -19.46 -6.17
CA ILE A 61 28.19 -19.25 -5.26
C ILE A 61 29.01 -20.57 -5.17
N HIS A 62 30.28 -20.51 -5.56
CA HIS A 62 31.22 -21.63 -5.52
C HIS A 62 32.50 -21.35 -4.74
N SER A 63 32.62 -20.17 -4.12
CA SER A 63 33.75 -19.75 -3.27
C SER A 63 33.27 -18.68 -2.28
N ASP A 64 34.14 -18.32 -1.33
CA ASP A 64 33.91 -17.09 -0.55
C ASP A 64 33.87 -15.88 -1.48
N LEU A 65 32.91 -14.97 -1.30
CA LEU A 65 32.70 -13.82 -2.15
C LEU A 65 32.46 -12.54 -1.34
N GLU A 66 33.00 -11.44 -1.84
CA GLU A 66 32.54 -10.09 -1.47
C GLU A 66 31.62 -9.56 -2.59
N VAL A 67 30.43 -9.15 -2.20
CA VAL A 67 29.38 -8.70 -3.13
C VAL A 67 29.05 -7.23 -2.84
N ASP A 68 29.18 -6.38 -3.85
CA ASP A 68 28.65 -5.02 -3.81
C ASP A 68 27.25 -5.01 -4.46
N THR A 69 26.22 -4.78 -3.67
CA THR A 69 24.82 -4.76 -4.10
C THR A 69 24.44 -3.56 -4.97
N LEU A 70 25.35 -2.58 -5.15
CA LEU A 70 25.22 -1.35 -5.96
C LEU A 70 24.11 -0.39 -5.50
N SER A 71 23.00 -0.91 -5.09
CA SER A 71 21.91 -0.19 -4.43
C SER A 71 22.02 -0.45 -2.93
N GLY A 72 22.86 0.32 -2.24
CA GLY A 72 22.63 0.51 -0.80
C GLY A 72 21.18 0.97 -0.64
N CYS A 73 20.54 0.67 0.50
CA CYS A 73 19.18 1.14 0.79
C CYS A 73 19.05 2.60 0.37
N GLN A 74 18.53 2.83 -0.83
CA GLN A 74 18.14 4.18 -1.22
C GLN A 74 16.97 4.49 -0.31
N GLU A 75 17.09 5.54 0.48
CA GLU A 75 15.96 6.10 1.20
C GLU A 75 14.96 6.54 0.12
N GLU A 76 13.99 5.72 -0.16
CA GLU A 76 12.87 6.07 -1.02
C GLU A 76 12.00 7.06 -0.28
N GLU A 77 11.61 8.14 -0.92
CA GLU A 77 10.64 9.07 -0.38
C GLU A 77 9.25 8.43 -0.46
N ILE A 78 8.87 7.70 0.58
CA ILE A 78 7.56 7.02 0.66
C ILE A 78 6.52 8.04 1.10
N LEU A 79 5.45 8.20 0.31
CA LEU A 79 4.31 9.03 0.68
C LEU A 79 3.56 8.41 1.86
N THR A 80 3.59 9.11 2.97
CA THR A 80 3.02 8.63 4.24
C THR A 80 1.78 9.40 4.66
N GLU A 81 1.60 10.62 4.16
CA GLU A 81 0.48 11.49 4.54
C GLU A 81 -0.65 11.44 3.51
N GLY A 82 -1.88 11.34 4.01
CA GLY A 82 -3.11 11.48 3.23
C GLY A 82 -3.82 12.78 3.56
N MET A 83 -4.83 13.10 2.77
CA MET A 83 -5.71 14.24 3.02
C MET A 83 -6.46 14.04 4.35
N GLN A 84 -6.12 14.84 5.34
CA GLN A 84 -6.76 14.80 6.66
C GLN A 84 -8.08 15.57 6.63
N ARG A 85 -9.12 14.96 7.19
CA ARG A 85 -10.40 15.60 7.49
C ARG A 85 -10.71 15.53 8.99
N PRO A 86 -11.55 16.42 9.52
CA PRO A 86 -12.05 16.26 10.88
C PRO A 86 -12.85 14.96 11.01
N VAL A 87 -12.46 14.13 11.97
CA VAL A 87 -13.13 12.85 12.32
C VAL A 87 -13.61 12.95 13.76
N ALA A 88 -14.88 12.60 13.99
CA ALA A 88 -15.37 12.51 15.35
C ALA A 88 -14.68 11.33 16.06
N PHE A 89 -14.08 11.59 17.21
CA PHE A 89 -13.39 10.56 17.97
C PHE A 89 -14.41 9.69 18.70
N ARG A 90 -14.70 8.52 18.14
CA ARG A 90 -15.65 7.52 18.64
C ARG A 90 -15.09 6.11 18.47
N PRO A 91 -13.97 5.81 19.13
CA PRO A 91 -13.33 4.51 19.00
C PRO A 91 -14.15 3.41 19.66
N ASP A 92 -13.99 2.19 19.15
CA ASP A 92 -14.49 0.98 19.79
C ASP A 92 -13.68 0.62 21.05
N LEU A 93 -12.35 0.83 20.99
CA LEU A 93 -11.46 0.67 22.14
C LEU A 93 -11.62 1.83 23.12
N LYS A 94 -11.94 1.50 24.36
CA LYS A 94 -12.15 2.48 25.43
C LYS A 94 -11.45 2.07 26.72
N GLN A 95 -10.97 3.05 27.47
CA GLN A 95 -10.54 2.84 28.84
C GLN A 95 -11.51 3.59 29.76
N LYS A 96 -12.18 2.86 30.67
CA LYS A 96 -13.16 3.42 31.59
C LYS A 96 -12.74 3.19 33.03
N LYS A 97 -12.83 4.24 33.84
CA LYS A 97 -12.65 4.16 35.28
C LYS A 97 -13.94 3.61 35.93
N VAL A 98 -13.80 2.56 36.70
CA VAL A 98 -14.88 1.85 37.43
C VAL A 98 -14.55 1.82 38.92
N ILE A 99 -15.56 2.02 39.76
CA ILE A 99 -15.41 1.94 41.22
C ILE A 99 -16.16 0.71 41.72
N LEU A 100 -15.42 -0.32 42.14
CA LEU A 100 -15.99 -1.49 42.77
C LEU A 100 -16.10 -1.26 44.27
N LYS A 101 -17.34 -1.03 44.76
CA LYS A 101 -17.62 -0.91 46.18
C LYS A 101 -17.66 -2.30 46.82
N LYS A 102 -17.39 -2.39 48.12
CA LYS A 102 -17.60 -3.63 48.89
C LYS A 102 -19.06 -4.07 48.75
N PRO A 103 -19.34 -5.35 48.44
CA PRO A 103 -20.72 -5.87 48.40
C PRO A 103 -21.37 -5.78 49.78
N GLU A 104 -22.63 -5.36 49.78
CA GLU A 104 -23.44 -5.35 51.00
C GLU A 104 -24.02 -6.75 51.28
N THR A 105 -24.39 -7.02 52.54
CA THR A 105 -25.04 -8.28 52.90
C THR A 105 -26.37 -8.39 52.14
N GLY A 106 -26.51 -9.44 51.32
CA GLY A 106 -27.67 -9.64 50.46
C GLY A 106 -27.45 -9.25 48.98
N ASP A 107 -26.33 -8.64 48.62
CA ASP A 107 -25.93 -8.46 47.21
C ASP A 107 -25.36 -9.77 46.67
N ASN A 108 -26.12 -10.44 45.81
CA ASN A 108 -25.78 -11.74 45.22
C ASN A 108 -25.09 -11.62 43.84
N ARG A 109 -24.85 -10.40 43.36
CA ARG A 109 -24.17 -10.18 42.09
C ARG A 109 -22.69 -10.57 42.19
N SER A 110 -22.18 -11.21 41.16
CA SER A 110 -20.76 -11.48 41.02
C SER A 110 -19.94 -10.17 40.86
N GLU A 111 -18.66 -10.23 41.16
CA GLU A 111 -17.76 -9.10 40.93
C GLU A 111 -17.70 -8.72 39.44
N TRP A 112 -17.84 -9.71 38.57
CA TRP A 112 -17.95 -9.51 37.13
C TRP A 112 -19.20 -8.69 36.74
N GLU A 113 -20.37 -9.07 37.22
CA GLU A 113 -21.62 -8.33 36.99
C GLU A 113 -21.52 -6.88 37.48
N ARG A 114 -20.99 -6.68 38.68
CA ARG A 114 -20.82 -5.36 39.30
C ARG A 114 -19.80 -4.48 38.54
N LEU A 115 -18.79 -5.10 37.92
CA LEU A 115 -17.84 -4.40 37.04
C LEU A 115 -18.52 -4.01 35.72
N THR A 116 -19.17 -4.99 35.08
CA THR A 116 -19.68 -4.81 33.71
C THR A 116 -20.93 -3.92 33.67
N GLU A 117 -21.73 -3.88 34.71
CA GLU A 117 -22.87 -2.94 34.84
C GLU A 117 -22.45 -1.46 34.81
N GLN A 118 -21.19 -1.16 35.11
CA GLN A 118 -20.67 0.19 35.05
C GLN A 118 -20.04 0.54 33.67
N LEU A 119 -19.91 -0.47 32.79
CA LEU A 119 -19.40 -0.26 31.43
C LEU A 119 -20.56 0.16 30.51
N ASP A 120 -20.29 1.15 29.70
CA ASP A 120 -21.24 1.69 28.75
C ASP A 120 -21.07 0.93 27.41
N VAL A 121 -21.59 -0.28 27.35
CA VAL A 121 -21.47 -1.18 26.19
C VAL A 121 -22.87 -1.58 25.71
N GLU A 122 -23.05 -1.57 24.40
CA GLU A 122 -24.37 -1.89 23.78
C GLU A 122 -24.76 -3.37 23.92
N ARG A 123 -23.79 -4.24 24.16
CA ARG A 123 -23.98 -5.69 24.27
C ARG A 123 -23.45 -6.20 25.60
N PRO A 124 -24.00 -7.31 26.12
CA PRO A 124 -23.44 -7.94 27.30
C PRO A 124 -21.97 -8.26 27.12
N VAL A 125 -21.16 -7.86 28.07
CA VAL A 125 -19.72 -8.16 28.08
C VAL A 125 -19.53 -9.66 28.28
N LEU A 126 -18.72 -10.26 27.39
CA LEU A 126 -18.43 -11.70 27.48
C LEU A 126 -17.63 -12.01 28.76
N PRO A 127 -18.01 -13.04 29.53
CA PRO A 127 -17.24 -13.45 30.69
C PRO A 127 -15.85 -13.92 30.32
N ASP A 128 -14.85 -13.44 31.07
CA ASP A 128 -13.45 -13.81 30.90
C ASP A 128 -12.86 -14.23 32.23
N THR A 129 -12.43 -15.50 32.34
CA THR A 129 -11.96 -16.10 33.59
C THR A 129 -10.62 -15.55 34.06
N GLU A 130 -9.75 -15.14 33.12
CA GLU A 130 -8.46 -14.55 33.47
C GLU A 130 -8.64 -13.15 34.04
N ILE A 131 -9.48 -12.31 33.39
CA ILE A 131 -9.83 -10.99 33.90
C ILE A 131 -10.57 -11.12 35.25
N ALA A 132 -11.54 -12.04 35.36
CA ALA A 132 -12.27 -12.29 36.57
C ALA A 132 -11.35 -12.71 37.74
N SER A 133 -10.28 -13.47 37.47
CA SER A 133 -9.32 -13.86 38.49
C SER A 133 -8.58 -12.68 39.11
N LYS A 134 -8.37 -11.59 38.36
CA LYS A 134 -7.75 -10.35 38.83
C LYS A 134 -8.68 -9.58 39.81
N LEU A 135 -9.99 -9.77 39.72
CA LEU A 135 -10.98 -9.14 40.60
C LEU A 135 -11.02 -9.75 42.03
N TYR A 136 -10.40 -10.90 42.22
CA TYR A 136 -10.33 -11.57 43.52
C TYR A 136 -9.39 -10.82 44.48
N GLY A 137 -9.84 -9.96 45.23
CA GLY A 137 -9.04 -9.10 46.13
C GLY A 137 -9.74 -7.79 46.45
N CYS A 138 -10.74 -7.44 45.67
CA CYS A 138 -11.52 -6.21 45.81
C CYS A 138 -12.48 -6.22 47.03
N ARG A 139 -12.22 -7.05 48.05
CA ARG A 139 -13.19 -7.35 49.12
C ARG A 139 -13.04 -6.47 50.36
N LYS A 140 -11.98 -5.68 50.48
CA LYS A 140 -11.70 -4.99 51.75
C LYS A 140 -12.15 -3.52 51.77
N GLU A 141 -12.02 -2.81 50.66
CA GLU A 141 -12.37 -1.38 50.53
C GLU A 141 -12.96 -1.10 49.15
N ALA A 142 -13.52 0.11 48.94
CA ALA A 142 -13.88 0.56 47.59
C ALA A 142 -12.62 0.74 46.76
N GLU A 143 -12.55 0.14 45.56
CA GLU A 143 -11.37 0.13 44.75
C GLU A 143 -11.64 0.71 43.37
N GLU A 144 -10.73 1.55 42.91
CA GLU A 144 -10.74 2.10 41.58
C GLU A 144 -10.05 1.14 40.62
N TRP A 145 -10.69 0.90 39.48
CA TRP A 145 -10.17 0.10 38.38
C TRP A 145 -10.28 0.83 37.08
N TYR A 146 -9.28 0.65 36.23
CA TYR A 146 -9.30 1.07 34.83
C TYR A 146 -9.53 -0.16 33.97
N VAL A 147 -10.62 -0.17 33.23
CA VAL A 147 -11.05 -1.28 32.38
C VAL A 147 -10.82 -0.90 30.93
N ILE A 148 -10.03 -1.69 30.24
CA ILE A 148 -9.81 -1.55 28.80
C ILE A 148 -10.76 -2.50 28.09
N CYS A 149 -11.65 -1.98 27.26
CA CYS A 149 -12.63 -2.78 26.52
C CYS A 149 -12.67 -2.37 25.04
N ALA A 150 -12.92 -3.36 24.18
CA ALA A 150 -13.18 -3.19 22.75
C ALA A 150 -14.46 -3.97 22.40
N GLY A 151 -15.46 -3.27 21.90
CA GLY A 151 -16.80 -3.85 21.73
C GLY A 151 -17.35 -4.44 23.02
N ASN A 152 -17.63 -5.73 23.02
CA ASN A 152 -18.14 -6.46 24.16
C ASN A 152 -17.07 -7.31 24.90
N GLU A 153 -15.80 -7.08 24.62
CA GLU A 153 -14.69 -7.78 25.25
C GLU A 153 -13.92 -6.86 26.21
N ILE A 154 -13.57 -7.36 27.39
CA ILE A 154 -12.59 -6.73 28.26
C ILE A 154 -11.22 -7.28 27.89
N LEU A 155 -10.33 -6.36 27.45
CA LEU A 155 -8.97 -6.72 27.10
C LEU A 155 -8.05 -6.78 28.32
N ASP A 156 -8.20 -5.81 29.25
CA ASP A 156 -7.44 -5.77 30.50
C ASP A 156 -8.15 -4.96 31.59
N ILE A 157 -7.75 -5.19 32.85
CA ILE A 157 -8.09 -4.36 33.99
C ILE A 157 -6.82 -4.01 34.79
N SER A 158 -6.75 -2.80 35.30
CA SER A 158 -5.60 -2.28 36.04
C SER A 158 -6.03 -1.37 37.20
N ARG A 159 -5.19 -1.26 38.23
CA ARG A 159 -5.31 -0.23 39.28
C ARG A 159 -4.85 1.15 38.84
N GLU A 160 -4.06 1.21 37.78
CA GLU A 160 -3.52 2.43 37.23
C GLU A 160 -4.04 2.65 35.82
N GLU A 161 -4.21 3.92 35.47
CA GLU A 161 -4.53 4.31 34.09
C GLU A 161 -3.39 3.88 33.16
N LYS A 162 -3.75 3.18 32.06
CA LYS A 162 -2.79 2.67 31.07
C LYS A 162 -2.70 3.61 29.89
N LYS A 163 -1.50 3.67 29.35
CA LYS A 163 -1.25 4.33 28.05
C LYS A 163 -1.60 3.33 26.96
N ILE A 164 -2.81 3.43 26.39
CA ILE A 164 -3.26 2.54 25.33
C ILE A 164 -3.06 3.19 23.96
N CYS A 165 -2.71 2.38 22.97
CA CYS A 165 -2.41 2.81 21.62
C CYS A 165 -3.20 2.03 20.56
N PHE A 166 -3.40 2.68 19.43
CA PHE A 166 -3.77 2.09 18.15
C PHE A 166 -2.55 2.03 17.24
N ALA A 167 -2.50 1.04 16.35
CA ALA A 167 -1.63 1.07 15.19
C ALA A 167 -2.47 0.86 13.92
N ALA A 168 -2.10 1.51 12.81
CA ALA A 168 -2.77 1.36 11.53
C ALA A 168 -1.72 1.09 10.45
N PHE A 169 -2.00 0.15 9.55
CA PHE A 169 -1.08 -0.23 8.47
C PHE A 169 -1.77 -0.20 7.13
N ASP A 170 -1.09 0.40 6.17
CA ASP A 170 -1.36 0.26 4.75
C ASP A 170 -0.30 -0.67 4.15
N ILE A 171 -0.72 -1.88 3.76
CA ILE A 171 0.14 -2.89 3.15
C ILE A 171 -0.03 -2.84 1.64
N GLY A 172 0.66 -1.88 1.03
CA GLY A 172 0.70 -1.77 -0.42
C GLY A 172 1.54 -2.88 -1.08
N THR A 173 1.41 -3.02 -2.40
CA THR A 173 2.21 -3.97 -3.18
C THR A 173 3.70 -3.65 -3.08
N THR A 174 4.07 -2.38 -3.11
CA THR A 174 5.48 -1.93 -3.12
C THR A 174 5.96 -1.46 -1.76
N THR A 175 5.12 -0.78 -0.99
CA THR A 175 5.47 -0.14 0.28
C THR A 175 4.52 -0.56 1.39
N VAL A 176 5.00 -0.47 2.64
CA VAL A 176 4.20 -0.63 3.84
C VAL A 176 4.34 0.64 4.67
N VAL A 177 3.22 1.24 5.06
CA VAL A 177 3.18 2.42 5.92
C VAL A 177 2.47 2.07 7.22
N GLY A 178 3.06 2.44 8.36
CA GLY A 178 2.52 2.18 9.69
C GLY A 178 2.42 3.46 10.52
N TYR A 179 1.32 3.62 11.22
CA TYR A 179 1.00 4.75 12.09
C TYR A 179 0.76 4.25 13.50
N LEU A 180 1.29 4.96 14.49
CA LEU A 180 0.94 4.75 15.90
C LEU A 180 0.15 5.95 16.42
N MET A 181 -0.94 5.68 17.12
CA MET A 181 -1.83 6.71 17.66
C MET A 181 -2.14 6.44 19.12
N ASP A 182 -2.28 7.53 19.89
CA ASP A 182 -2.79 7.47 21.27
C ASP A 182 -4.28 7.14 21.23
N ALA A 183 -4.68 6.03 21.87
CA ALA A 183 -6.05 5.55 21.80
C ALA A 183 -7.04 6.29 22.73
N LEU A 184 -6.55 7.23 23.53
CA LEU A 184 -7.40 8.10 24.37
C LEU A 184 -7.71 9.43 23.69
N THR A 185 -6.86 9.87 22.76
CA THR A 185 -6.96 11.20 22.14
C THR A 185 -7.05 11.16 20.62
N GLY A 186 -6.72 10.03 19.98
CA GLY A 186 -6.61 9.88 18.54
C GLY A 186 -5.37 10.56 17.92
N LYS A 187 -4.49 11.16 18.76
CA LYS A 187 -3.30 11.86 18.25
C LYS A 187 -2.27 10.88 17.70
N GLN A 188 -1.74 11.16 16.52
CA GLN A 188 -0.59 10.42 15.97
C GLN A 188 0.65 10.64 16.83
N LEU A 189 1.33 9.55 17.20
CA LEU A 189 2.53 9.52 18.02
C LEU A 189 3.79 9.26 17.21
N ALA A 190 3.71 8.36 16.25
CA ALA A 190 4.82 7.97 15.37
C ALA A 190 4.32 7.52 14.01
N LEU A 191 5.23 7.49 13.04
CA LEU A 191 5.01 7.10 11.66
C LEU A 191 6.25 6.39 11.12
N LYS A 192 6.08 5.24 10.48
CA LYS A 192 7.14 4.50 9.79
C LYS A 192 6.68 4.05 8.42
N SER A 193 7.63 3.96 7.52
CA SER A 193 7.40 3.37 6.21
C SER A 193 8.61 2.54 5.79
N ARG A 194 8.36 1.50 5.00
CA ARG A 194 9.41 0.67 4.41
C ARG A 194 8.93 0.01 3.13
N MET A 195 9.89 -0.50 2.36
CA MET A 195 9.60 -1.38 1.24
C MET A 195 8.88 -2.64 1.71
N ASN A 196 7.86 -3.06 0.96
CA ASN A 196 7.22 -4.34 1.21
C ASN A 196 8.21 -5.49 0.90
N PRO A 197 8.62 -6.29 1.90
CA PRO A 197 9.61 -7.34 1.70
C PRO A 197 9.16 -8.45 0.74
N GLN A 198 7.87 -8.53 0.43
CA GLN A 198 7.35 -9.46 -0.57
C GLN A 198 7.77 -9.11 -2.00
N THR A 199 8.27 -7.89 -2.27
CA THR A 199 8.78 -7.47 -3.59
C THR A 199 9.91 -8.35 -4.10
N GLN A 200 10.67 -8.98 -3.21
CA GLN A 200 11.71 -9.95 -3.56
C GLN A 200 11.18 -11.24 -4.21
N TYR A 201 9.88 -11.54 -4.04
CA TYR A 201 9.22 -12.73 -4.62
C TYR A 201 8.40 -12.39 -5.87
N GLY A 202 8.10 -11.11 -6.09
CA GLY A 202 7.39 -10.61 -7.25
C GLY A 202 7.09 -9.12 -7.12
N ALA A 203 7.26 -8.36 -8.21
CA ALA A 203 7.02 -6.92 -8.22
C ALA A 203 5.53 -6.58 -8.11
N ASP A 204 4.66 -7.44 -8.62
CA ASP A 204 3.22 -7.24 -8.67
C ASP A 204 2.45 -8.38 -7.99
N VAL A 205 1.15 -8.17 -7.88
CA VAL A 205 0.20 -9.09 -7.24
C VAL A 205 0.19 -10.47 -7.91
N ILE A 206 0.21 -10.51 -9.25
CA ILE A 206 0.13 -11.76 -10.02
C ILE A 206 1.40 -12.60 -9.81
N MET A 207 2.57 -11.96 -9.86
CA MET A 207 3.84 -12.67 -9.64
C MET A 207 3.94 -13.23 -8.22
N ARG A 208 3.41 -12.54 -7.21
CA ARG A 208 3.37 -13.06 -5.82
C ARG A 208 2.38 -14.20 -5.68
N ALA A 209 1.24 -14.09 -6.34
CA ALA A 209 0.26 -15.16 -6.37
C ALA A 209 0.83 -16.41 -7.06
N ASP A 210 1.50 -16.26 -8.21
CA ASP A 210 2.22 -17.36 -8.89
C ASP A 210 3.26 -18.00 -7.95
N HIS A 211 4.08 -17.17 -7.27
CA HIS A 211 5.06 -17.67 -6.31
C HIS A 211 4.40 -18.47 -5.18
N ALA A 212 3.28 -17.96 -4.64
CA ALA A 212 2.52 -18.66 -3.60
C ALA A 212 1.93 -20.00 -4.09
N LEU A 213 1.51 -20.08 -5.34
CA LEU A 213 0.99 -21.32 -5.95
C LEU A 213 2.10 -22.35 -6.17
N GLU A 214 3.29 -21.91 -6.56
CA GLU A 214 4.44 -22.79 -6.81
C GLU A 214 5.14 -23.26 -5.51
N HIS A 215 5.19 -22.40 -4.48
CA HIS A 215 6.05 -22.60 -3.29
C HIS A 215 5.31 -22.57 -1.95
N GLY A 216 3.99 -22.36 -1.95
CA GLY A 216 3.21 -22.13 -0.74
C GLY A 216 3.22 -20.67 -0.30
N VAL A 217 2.36 -20.33 0.66
CA VAL A 217 2.16 -18.94 1.14
C VAL A 217 3.12 -18.55 2.28
N GLU A 218 3.75 -19.52 2.92
CA GLU A 218 4.44 -19.38 4.20
C GLU A 218 5.56 -18.32 4.14
N GLN A 219 6.32 -18.29 3.04
CA GLN A 219 7.40 -17.33 2.87
C GLN A 219 6.87 -15.90 2.75
N LEU A 220 5.85 -15.69 1.93
CA LEU A 220 5.22 -14.39 1.72
C LEU A 220 4.50 -13.91 2.99
N THR A 221 3.80 -14.80 3.66
CA THR A 221 3.12 -14.54 4.94
C THR A 221 4.12 -14.20 6.03
N GLY A 222 5.17 -15.02 6.18
CA GLY A 222 6.18 -14.81 7.21
C GLY A 222 6.90 -13.48 7.05
N CYS A 223 7.34 -13.13 5.84
CA CYS A 223 8.08 -11.89 5.64
C CYS A 223 7.23 -10.63 5.88
N ILE A 224 5.95 -10.62 5.50
CA ILE A 224 5.11 -9.43 5.72
C ILE A 224 4.69 -9.30 7.19
N ARG A 225 4.35 -10.40 7.89
CA ARG A 225 4.02 -10.37 9.31
C ARG A 225 5.21 -9.92 10.16
N ASN A 226 6.40 -10.44 9.85
CA ASN A 226 7.63 -10.02 10.54
C ASN A 226 7.90 -8.53 10.31
N ALA A 227 7.72 -8.02 9.08
CA ALA A 227 7.92 -6.61 8.79
C ALA A 227 6.94 -5.71 9.57
N VAL A 228 5.68 -6.11 9.66
CA VAL A 228 4.67 -5.37 10.45
C VAL A 228 5.00 -5.42 11.94
N ASP A 229 5.42 -6.58 12.46
CA ASP A 229 5.79 -6.71 13.88
C ASP A 229 7.05 -5.89 14.23
N GLU A 230 8.07 -5.91 13.38
CA GLU A 230 9.25 -5.05 13.52
C GLU A 230 8.86 -3.56 13.48
N MET A 231 7.96 -3.15 12.57
CA MET A 231 7.47 -1.77 12.51
C MET A 231 6.68 -1.39 13.76
N LEU A 232 5.91 -2.29 14.35
CA LEU A 232 5.21 -2.04 15.64
C LEU A 232 6.21 -1.75 16.76
N GLN A 233 7.33 -2.47 16.81
CA GLN A 233 8.40 -2.22 17.77
C GLN A 233 9.05 -0.84 17.56
N GLU A 234 9.45 -0.53 16.32
CA GLU A 234 10.05 0.76 15.95
C GLU A 234 9.13 1.96 16.25
N LEU A 235 7.83 1.81 15.94
CA LEU A 235 6.82 2.83 16.22
C LEU A 235 6.63 3.05 17.72
N ALA A 236 6.59 1.97 18.50
CA ALA A 236 6.46 2.04 19.95
C ALA A 236 7.71 2.69 20.58
N GLU A 237 8.91 2.30 20.16
CA GLU A 237 10.17 2.87 20.63
C GLU A 237 10.25 4.38 20.35
N GLU A 238 9.94 4.81 19.12
CA GLU A 238 9.94 6.24 18.75
C GLU A 238 8.96 7.07 19.59
N ALA A 239 7.79 6.49 19.90
CA ALA A 239 6.75 7.13 20.69
C ALA A 239 7.02 7.05 22.23
N GLY A 240 8.07 6.38 22.68
CA GLY A 240 8.31 6.11 24.10
C GLY A 240 7.17 5.28 24.74
N ARG A 241 6.67 4.29 24.01
CA ARG A 241 5.62 3.35 24.39
C ARG A 241 6.16 1.92 24.40
N SER A 242 5.41 1.00 25.00
CA SER A 242 5.61 -0.44 24.85
C SER A 242 4.72 -0.98 23.74
N THR A 243 5.15 -2.01 23.04
CA THR A 243 4.25 -2.74 22.13
C THR A 243 3.04 -3.31 22.87
N LEU A 244 3.18 -3.63 24.15
CA LEU A 244 2.08 -4.09 25.00
C LEU A 244 1.01 -3.00 25.30
N ASP A 245 1.30 -1.74 25.01
CA ASP A 245 0.31 -0.66 25.08
C ASP A 245 -0.58 -0.64 23.82
N ILE A 246 -0.20 -1.34 22.73
CA ILE A 246 -0.96 -1.40 21.49
C ILE A 246 -2.08 -2.44 21.65
N CYS A 247 -3.33 -1.98 21.70
CA CYS A 247 -4.49 -2.82 21.94
C CYS A 247 -5.29 -3.17 20.69
N GLN A 248 -5.17 -2.35 19.63
CA GLN A 248 -5.79 -2.63 18.32
C GLN A 248 -4.87 -2.23 17.19
N VAL A 249 -4.86 -3.05 16.15
CA VAL A 249 -4.14 -2.81 14.89
C VAL A 249 -5.15 -2.91 13.75
N SER A 250 -5.25 -1.89 12.90
CA SER A 250 -6.00 -1.97 11.65
C SER A 250 -5.05 -2.21 10.46
N VAL A 251 -5.51 -2.99 9.51
CA VAL A 251 -4.76 -3.29 8.28
C VAL A 251 -5.65 -3.06 7.07
N VAL A 252 -5.14 -2.32 6.09
CA VAL A 252 -5.66 -2.23 4.74
C VAL A 252 -4.61 -2.70 3.74
N GLY A 253 -5.03 -3.00 2.54
CA GLY A 253 -4.21 -3.41 1.42
C GLY A 253 -5.10 -4.02 0.34
N ASN A 254 -4.55 -4.30 -0.84
CA ASN A 254 -5.34 -4.99 -1.85
C ASN A 254 -5.67 -6.42 -1.42
N THR A 255 -6.67 -7.02 -2.06
CA THR A 255 -7.20 -8.33 -1.68
C THR A 255 -6.13 -9.43 -1.61
N CYS A 256 -5.16 -9.41 -2.52
CA CYS A 256 -4.06 -10.38 -2.48
C CYS A 256 -3.14 -10.16 -1.28
N MET A 257 -2.81 -8.90 -0.95
CA MET A 257 -2.01 -8.58 0.24
C MET A 257 -2.73 -9.01 1.52
N HIS A 258 -4.05 -8.87 1.61
CA HIS A 258 -4.87 -9.40 2.70
C HIS A 258 -4.75 -10.93 2.80
N HIS A 259 -4.95 -11.66 1.69
CA HIS A 259 -4.80 -13.12 1.68
C HIS A 259 -3.40 -13.55 2.15
N LEU A 260 -2.36 -12.96 1.60
CA LEU A 260 -0.99 -13.29 1.97
C LEU A 260 -0.66 -12.95 3.42
N PHE A 261 -1.18 -11.83 3.95
CA PHE A 261 -1.03 -11.48 5.36
C PHE A 261 -1.76 -12.47 6.27
N LEU A 262 -2.97 -12.90 5.90
CA LEU A 262 -3.75 -13.89 6.65
C LEU A 262 -3.19 -15.32 6.51
N GLY A 263 -2.29 -15.58 5.58
CA GLY A 263 -1.78 -16.92 5.28
C GLY A 263 -2.75 -17.75 4.44
N ILE A 264 -3.61 -17.08 3.65
CA ILE A 264 -4.59 -17.69 2.76
C ILE A 264 -3.99 -17.76 1.36
N SER A 265 -4.15 -18.90 0.68
CA SER A 265 -3.71 -19.03 -0.72
C SER A 265 -4.47 -18.06 -1.63
N PRO A 266 -3.77 -17.28 -2.49
CA PRO A 266 -4.39 -16.40 -3.45
C PRO A 266 -4.88 -17.13 -4.72
N ALA A 267 -4.97 -18.46 -4.71
CA ALA A 267 -5.33 -19.27 -5.88
C ALA A 267 -6.65 -18.85 -6.54
N SER A 268 -7.64 -18.49 -5.71
CA SER A 268 -8.94 -18.05 -6.21
C SER A 268 -8.91 -16.67 -6.88
N LEU A 269 -7.85 -15.88 -6.64
CA LEU A 269 -7.68 -14.55 -7.22
C LEU A 269 -7.03 -14.57 -8.61
N VAL A 270 -6.34 -15.65 -8.99
CA VAL A 270 -5.67 -15.78 -10.30
C VAL A 270 -6.44 -16.60 -11.32
N HIS A 271 -7.56 -17.16 -10.91
CA HIS A 271 -8.46 -17.92 -11.78
C HIS A 271 -9.87 -17.33 -11.77
N ALA A 272 -10.44 -17.16 -12.96
CA ALA A 272 -11.83 -16.68 -13.08
C ALA A 272 -12.77 -17.60 -12.27
N PRO A 273 -13.73 -17.06 -11.53
CA PRO A 273 -14.22 -15.67 -11.53
C PRO A 273 -13.51 -14.70 -10.55
N TYR A 274 -12.29 -14.99 -10.13
CA TYR A 274 -11.42 -14.13 -9.29
C TYR A 274 -12.00 -13.78 -7.90
N ASN A 275 -12.78 -14.67 -7.33
CA ASN A 275 -13.44 -14.44 -6.04
C ASN A 275 -12.46 -14.57 -4.87
N PRO A 276 -12.44 -13.62 -3.92
CA PRO A 276 -11.65 -13.75 -2.70
C PRO A 276 -12.18 -14.91 -1.83
N ALA A 277 -11.28 -15.52 -1.06
CA ALA A 277 -11.70 -16.53 -0.07
C ALA A 277 -12.44 -15.90 1.12
N ILE A 278 -12.06 -14.67 1.47
CA ILE A 278 -12.70 -13.86 2.52
C ILE A 278 -12.73 -12.42 2.00
N SER A 279 -13.88 -11.73 2.20
CA SER A 279 -14.06 -10.33 1.84
C SER A 279 -14.69 -9.48 2.95
N GLN A 280 -15.17 -10.11 4.05
CA GLN A 280 -15.80 -9.40 5.15
C GLN A 280 -14.78 -8.70 6.04
N GLU A 281 -15.22 -7.68 6.79
CA GLU A 281 -14.45 -7.14 7.91
C GLU A 281 -14.15 -8.26 8.91
N LEU A 282 -12.92 -8.31 9.40
CA LEU A 282 -12.49 -9.29 10.39
C LEU A 282 -11.95 -8.57 11.63
N THR A 283 -12.33 -9.08 12.80
CA THR A 283 -11.68 -8.77 14.07
C THR A 283 -11.08 -10.07 14.63
N LEU A 284 -9.76 -10.13 14.72
CA LEU A 284 -9.00 -11.33 15.02
C LEU A 284 -8.08 -11.08 16.21
N ASN A 285 -7.63 -12.15 16.88
CA ASN A 285 -6.59 -12.02 17.90
C ASN A 285 -5.22 -11.82 17.20
N ALA A 286 -4.55 -10.71 17.49
CA ALA A 286 -3.32 -10.32 16.83
C ALA A 286 -2.14 -11.28 17.08
N GLU A 287 -2.07 -11.91 18.26
CA GLU A 287 -1.03 -12.87 18.63
C GLU A 287 -1.02 -14.09 17.70
N GLN A 288 -2.19 -14.54 17.23
CA GLN A 288 -2.31 -15.67 16.29
C GLN A 288 -1.69 -15.37 14.92
N TYR A 289 -1.48 -14.09 14.61
CA TYR A 289 -0.88 -13.62 13.37
C TYR A 289 0.57 -13.16 13.54
N GLY A 290 1.17 -13.44 14.71
CA GLY A 290 2.58 -13.16 14.99
C GLY A 290 2.87 -11.70 15.32
N LEU A 291 1.87 -10.93 15.72
CA LEU A 291 2.04 -9.54 16.15
C LEU A 291 2.20 -9.50 17.69
N HIS A 292 3.36 -9.05 18.15
CA HIS A 292 3.72 -8.99 19.56
C HIS A 292 3.27 -7.70 20.24
N ILE A 293 1.95 -7.52 20.31
CA ILE A 293 1.25 -6.40 20.96
C ILE A 293 0.61 -6.83 22.28
N HIS A 294 -0.35 -6.07 22.78
CA HIS A 294 -1.14 -6.48 23.95
C HIS A 294 -1.68 -7.92 23.75
N ARG A 295 -1.58 -8.77 24.77
CA ARG A 295 -1.89 -10.20 24.65
C ARG A 295 -3.30 -10.51 24.11
N LYS A 296 -4.28 -9.68 24.46
CA LYS A 296 -5.64 -9.71 23.91
C LYS A 296 -5.85 -8.65 22.82
N GLY A 297 -4.75 -8.15 22.25
CA GLY A 297 -4.81 -7.14 21.20
C GLY A 297 -5.53 -7.67 19.97
N GLN A 298 -6.32 -6.79 19.36
CA GLN A 298 -7.16 -7.13 18.22
C GLN A 298 -6.52 -6.66 16.91
N LEU A 299 -6.58 -7.51 15.91
CA LEU A 299 -6.27 -7.21 14.52
C LEU A 299 -7.57 -6.98 13.77
N LEU A 300 -7.78 -5.77 13.27
CA LEU A 300 -8.91 -5.36 12.46
C LEU A 300 -8.47 -5.33 10.99
N MET A 301 -9.12 -6.14 10.16
CA MET A 301 -8.95 -6.11 8.71
C MET A 301 -10.20 -5.49 8.11
N LEU A 302 -10.06 -4.40 7.34
CA LEU A 302 -11.17 -3.80 6.63
C LEU A 302 -11.69 -4.75 5.54
N PRO A 303 -12.95 -4.62 5.08
CA PRO A 303 -13.50 -5.50 4.06
C PRO A 303 -12.82 -5.29 2.71
N ASP A 304 -12.75 -6.34 1.90
CA ASP A 304 -12.44 -6.29 0.47
C ASP A 304 -13.75 -6.18 -0.34
N ILE A 305 -13.73 -5.50 -1.48
CA ILE A 305 -14.91 -5.36 -2.34
C ILE A 305 -14.97 -6.52 -3.33
N ALA A 306 -13.83 -6.85 -3.95
CA ALA A 306 -13.72 -7.90 -4.97
C ALA A 306 -12.30 -8.46 -5.03
N GLY A 307 -12.04 -9.41 -5.93
CA GLY A 307 -10.73 -10.05 -6.06
C GLY A 307 -9.56 -9.09 -6.33
N TYR A 308 -9.82 -7.97 -6.98
CA TYR A 308 -8.82 -6.95 -7.30
C TYR A 308 -9.13 -5.56 -6.75
N VAL A 309 -10.20 -5.41 -5.98
CA VAL A 309 -10.55 -4.16 -5.29
C VAL A 309 -10.61 -4.45 -3.79
N GLY A 310 -9.57 -4.07 -3.09
CA GLY A 310 -9.31 -4.49 -1.73
C GLY A 310 -9.68 -3.47 -0.66
N ALA A 311 -9.21 -3.73 0.53
CA ALA A 311 -9.42 -2.89 1.71
C ALA A 311 -8.67 -1.56 1.64
N ASP A 312 -7.63 -1.42 0.83
CA ASP A 312 -7.01 -0.14 0.48
C ASP A 312 -8.02 0.81 -0.16
N THR A 313 -8.78 0.32 -1.15
CA THR A 313 -9.89 1.07 -1.76
C THR A 313 -10.98 1.40 -0.73
N CYS A 314 -11.32 0.46 0.15
CA CYS A 314 -12.24 0.71 1.28
C CYS A 314 -11.70 1.80 2.21
N GLY A 315 -10.40 1.78 2.50
CA GLY A 315 -9.71 2.85 3.22
C GLY A 315 -9.84 4.20 2.53
N CYS A 316 -9.62 4.27 1.22
CA CYS A 316 -9.80 5.49 0.44
C CYS A 316 -11.25 6.02 0.53
N ILE A 317 -12.26 5.15 0.39
CA ILE A 317 -13.67 5.53 0.52
C ILE A 317 -13.94 6.12 1.91
N LEU A 318 -13.42 5.48 2.96
CA LEU A 318 -13.58 5.94 4.34
C LEU A 318 -12.89 7.28 4.58
N ALA A 319 -11.67 7.46 4.05
CA ALA A 319 -10.95 8.72 4.16
C ALA A 319 -11.66 9.88 3.45
N LEU A 320 -12.16 9.63 2.25
CA LEU A 320 -12.77 10.64 1.38
C LEU A 320 -14.28 10.83 1.63
N ARG A 321 -14.94 9.89 2.29
CA ARG A 321 -16.40 9.86 2.53
C ARG A 321 -17.20 10.00 1.23
N GLN A 322 -16.76 9.34 0.14
CA GLN A 322 -17.53 9.34 -1.12
C GLN A 322 -18.94 8.80 -0.93
N ASP A 323 -19.11 7.85 -0.02
CA ASP A 323 -20.38 7.26 0.41
C ASP A 323 -21.35 8.25 1.08
N GLN A 324 -20.90 9.45 1.43
CA GLN A 324 -21.71 10.48 2.07
C GLN A 324 -21.80 11.78 1.25
N GLN A 325 -21.07 11.87 0.14
CA GLN A 325 -21.10 13.06 -0.73
C GLN A 325 -22.39 13.13 -1.54
N ASN A 326 -22.94 14.33 -1.71
CA ASN A 326 -24.08 14.56 -2.60
C ASN A 326 -23.65 14.64 -4.06
N GLU A 327 -22.49 15.23 -4.31
CA GLU A 327 -21.90 15.40 -5.62
C GLU A 327 -21.21 14.12 -6.07
N ILE A 328 -21.23 13.83 -7.37
CA ILE A 328 -20.51 12.73 -7.95
C ILE A 328 -19.02 13.04 -7.92
N SER A 329 -18.25 12.12 -7.38
CA SER A 329 -16.79 12.18 -7.36
C SER A 329 -16.19 10.89 -7.95
N LEU A 330 -15.04 11.05 -8.58
CA LEU A 330 -14.19 9.96 -9.08
C LEU A 330 -12.96 9.89 -8.20
N MET A 331 -12.67 8.75 -7.63
CA MET A 331 -11.38 8.43 -6.98
C MET A 331 -10.61 7.50 -7.89
N ILE A 332 -9.32 7.78 -8.07
CA ILE A 332 -8.38 6.95 -8.82
C ILE A 332 -7.17 6.74 -7.91
N ASP A 333 -6.91 5.52 -7.53
CA ASP A 333 -5.67 5.11 -6.86
C ASP A 333 -4.76 4.49 -7.92
N ILE A 334 -3.65 5.16 -8.21
CA ILE A 334 -2.72 4.75 -9.27
C ILE A 334 -1.49 4.12 -8.62
N GLY A 335 -1.45 2.81 -8.62
CA GLY A 335 -0.32 1.98 -8.23
C GLY A 335 0.08 1.04 -9.36
N THR A 336 0.45 -0.19 -9.01
CA THR A 336 0.68 -1.29 -9.97
C THR A 336 -0.61 -1.65 -10.72
N ASN A 337 -1.75 -1.52 -10.05
CA ASN A 337 -3.08 -1.50 -10.66
C ASN A 337 -3.64 -0.08 -10.57
N GLY A 338 -4.77 0.17 -11.24
CA GLY A 338 -5.53 1.39 -11.12
C GLY A 338 -6.91 1.08 -10.54
N GLU A 339 -7.07 1.25 -9.23
CA GLU A 339 -8.36 1.10 -8.56
C GLU A 339 -9.14 2.39 -8.68
N MET A 340 -10.42 2.27 -9.05
CA MET A 340 -11.29 3.43 -9.27
C MET A 340 -12.63 3.25 -8.58
N VAL A 341 -13.12 4.36 -8.00
CA VAL A 341 -14.47 4.44 -7.41
C VAL A 341 -15.15 5.69 -7.94
N LEU A 342 -16.31 5.52 -8.55
CA LEU A 342 -17.10 6.60 -9.12
C LEU A 342 -18.51 6.62 -8.52
N GLY A 343 -18.99 7.79 -8.14
CA GLY A 343 -20.37 7.98 -7.70
C GLY A 343 -20.52 8.93 -6.51
N ASN A 344 -21.56 8.71 -5.74
CA ASN A 344 -21.92 9.51 -4.58
C ASN A 344 -22.68 8.64 -3.54
N LYS A 345 -23.27 9.28 -2.52
CA LYS A 345 -24.00 8.58 -1.45
C LYS A 345 -25.19 7.72 -1.92
N THR A 346 -25.70 7.93 -3.13
CA THR A 346 -26.85 7.17 -3.63
C THR A 346 -26.43 5.94 -4.42
N ARG A 347 -25.29 6.01 -5.10
CA ARG A 347 -24.75 4.92 -5.92
C ARG A 347 -23.24 5.06 -6.08
N LEU A 348 -22.53 3.99 -5.81
CA LEU A 348 -21.10 3.87 -6.04
C LEU A 348 -20.82 2.66 -6.95
N ALA A 349 -19.95 2.86 -7.92
CA ALA A 349 -19.40 1.79 -8.74
C ALA A 349 -17.89 1.80 -8.65
N CYS A 350 -17.25 0.62 -8.69
CA CYS A 350 -15.80 0.50 -8.66
C CYS A 350 -15.31 -0.52 -9.68
N CYS A 351 -14.05 -0.40 -10.05
CA CYS A 351 -13.31 -1.37 -10.86
C CYS A 351 -11.81 -1.32 -10.52
N SER A 352 -11.08 -2.32 -10.99
CA SER A 352 -9.61 -2.32 -10.99
C SER A 352 -9.11 -2.61 -12.39
N THR A 353 -8.12 -1.85 -12.85
CA THR A 353 -7.45 -2.03 -14.14
C THR A 353 -6.03 -2.50 -13.94
N ALA A 354 -5.57 -3.41 -14.79
CA ALA A 354 -4.18 -3.84 -14.82
C ALA A 354 -3.32 -2.81 -15.56
N ALA A 355 -3.07 -1.64 -14.95
CA ALA A 355 -2.21 -0.61 -15.51
C ALA A 355 -0.77 -1.08 -15.67
N GLY A 356 -0.33 -2.01 -14.86
CA GLY A 356 1.03 -2.54 -14.83
C GLY A 356 2.01 -1.60 -14.13
N PRO A 357 3.22 -2.09 -13.80
CA PRO A 357 4.18 -1.33 -13.00
C PRO A 357 5.03 -0.34 -13.84
N ALA A 358 4.51 0.14 -14.97
CA ALA A 358 5.22 1.10 -15.84
C ALA A 358 5.55 2.39 -15.07
N PHE A 359 4.57 2.92 -14.35
CA PHE A 359 4.73 4.15 -13.56
C PHE A 359 5.58 3.97 -12.29
N GLU A 360 5.82 2.74 -11.86
CA GLU A 360 6.80 2.42 -10.81
C GLU A 360 8.22 2.19 -11.38
N GLY A 361 8.42 2.38 -12.68
CA GLY A 361 9.68 2.23 -13.39
C GLY A 361 10.14 0.78 -13.60
N ALA A 362 9.33 -0.22 -13.25
CA ALA A 362 9.77 -1.62 -13.27
C ALA A 362 9.93 -2.20 -14.69
N LYS A 363 9.15 -1.73 -15.65
CA LYS A 363 9.19 -2.17 -17.06
C LYS A 363 9.91 -1.19 -17.99
N ILE A 364 10.26 -0.02 -17.50
CA ILE A 364 10.92 1.05 -18.26
C ILE A 364 12.43 0.83 -18.21
N GLU A 365 13.11 1.01 -19.33
CA GLU A 365 14.53 0.66 -19.46
C GLU A 365 15.43 1.51 -18.55
N CYS A 366 15.23 2.83 -18.55
CA CYS A 366 15.85 3.77 -17.60
C CYS A 366 14.91 4.10 -16.42
N GLY A 367 13.88 3.28 -16.18
CA GLY A 367 12.94 3.48 -15.10
C GLY A 367 13.57 3.22 -13.74
N MET A 368 13.23 4.06 -12.77
CA MET A 368 13.54 3.89 -11.36
C MET A 368 12.38 4.39 -10.50
N ARG A 369 12.37 3.97 -9.25
CA ARG A 369 11.40 4.49 -8.28
C ARG A 369 11.72 5.91 -7.89
N GLY A 370 10.76 6.59 -7.25
CA GLY A 370 10.94 7.93 -6.72
C GLY A 370 11.99 7.94 -5.59
N GLY A 371 13.22 8.28 -5.93
CA GLY A 371 14.35 8.34 -5.02
C GLY A 371 15.41 9.31 -5.52
N ALA A 372 16.47 9.53 -4.75
CA ALA A 372 17.51 10.48 -5.06
C ALA A 372 18.11 10.26 -6.46
N GLY A 373 18.10 11.28 -7.31
CA GLY A 373 18.57 11.24 -8.69
C GLY A 373 17.53 10.76 -9.72
N ALA A 374 16.30 10.39 -9.31
CA ALA A 374 15.23 10.17 -10.25
C ALA A 374 14.79 11.49 -10.90
N VAL A 375 14.71 11.54 -12.21
CA VAL A 375 14.08 12.65 -12.92
C VAL A 375 12.59 12.58 -12.65
N ASP A 376 12.06 13.62 -12.01
CA ASP A 376 10.69 13.71 -11.51
C ASP A 376 9.78 14.64 -12.32
N HIS A 377 10.37 15.67 -12.96
CA HIS A 377 9.67 16.56 -13.87
C HIS A 377 10.50 16.84 -15.13
N VAL A 378 9.80 16.96 -16.26
CA VAL A 378 10.38 17.28 -17.55
C VAL A 378 9.52 18.31 -18.29
N VAL A 379 10.15 19.35 -18.83
CA VAL A 379 9.50 20.39 -19.63
C VAL A 379 10.32 20.66 -20.89
N TYR A 380 9.63 20.77 -22.03
CA TYR A 380 10.23 21.26 -23.29
C TYR A 380 9.84 22.71 -23.53
N LYS A 381 10.81 23.61 -23.49
CA LYS A 381 10.57 25.04 -23.63
C LYS A 381 11.65 25.70 -24.50
N ASP A 382 11.24 26.54 -25.45
CA ASP A 382 12.13 27.31 -26.32
C ASP A 382 13.20 26.44 -27.04
N GLY A 383 12.81 25.22 -27.45
CA GLY A 383 13.70 24.27 -28.11
C GLY A 383 14.70 23.56 -27.19
N LYS A 384 14.49 23.64 -25.87
CA LYS A 384 15.37 23.02 -24.86
C LYS A 384 14.58 22.14 -23.90
N TRP A 385 15.23 21.06 -23.47
CA TRP A 385 14.74 20.15 -22.43
C TRP A 385 15.25 20.63 -21.08
N GLU A 386 14.32 20.87 -20.17
CA GLU A 386 14.58 21.17 -18.77
C GLU A 386 14.00 20.04 -17.91
N TYR A 387 14.70 19.66 -16.84
CA TYR A 387 14.25 18.62 -15.93
C TYR A 387 14.71 18.89 -14.51
N THR A 388 13.99 18.34 -13.55
CA THR A 388 14.38 18.29 -12.12
C THR A 388 14.67 16.85 -11.71
N THR A 389 15.37 16.72 -10.58
CA THR A 389 15.66 15.41 -9.99
C THR A 389 15.40 15.43 -8.50
N ILE A 390 14.86 14.35 -7.96
CA ILE A 390 14.63 14.19 -6.53
C ILE A 390 15.96 14.36 -5.79
N GLY A 391 15.96 15.21 -4.76
CA GLY A 391 17.13 15.52 -3.95
C GLY A 391 18.21 16.33 -4.66
N ASN A 392 17.94 16.90 -5.84
CA ASN A 392 18.91 17.65 -6.67
C ASN A 392 20.22 16.88 -6.92
N LYS A 393 20.12 15.55 -7.07
CA LYS A 393 21.25 14.67 -7.40
C LYS A 393 21.42 14.53 -8.91
N ALA A 394 22.57 14.04 -9.34
CA ALA A 394 22.80 13.73 -10.75
C ALA A 394 21.73 12.77 -11.27
N PRO A 395 21.14 13.02 -12.47
CA PRO A 395 20.05 12.22 -13.01
C PRO A 395 20.50 10.78 -13.29
N ALA A 396 19.78 9.80 -12.72
CA ALA A 396 20.12 8.38 -12.81
C ALA A 396 19.06 7.53 -13.54
N GLY A 397 17.83 8.05 -13.68
CA GLY A 397 16.72 7.38 -14.35
C GLY A 397 15.45 8.22 -14.31
N LEU A 398 14.32 7.67 -14.77
CA LEU A 398 13.00 8.29 -14.80
C LEU A 398 12.13 7.67 -13.72
N CYS A 399 11.55 8.45 -12.80
CA CYS A 399 10.43 7.97 -12.02
C CYS A 399 9.11 8.17 -12.79
N GLY A 400 8.00 7.67 -12.23
CA GLY A 400 6.71 7.67 -12.91
C GLY A 400 6.23 9.07 -13.35
N SER A 401 6.39 10.09 -12.50
CA SER A 401 6.00 11.46 -12.83
C SER A 401 6.85 12.03 -13.97
N GLY A 402 8.18 11.88 -13.88
CA GLY A 402 9.09 12.30 -14.96
C GLY A 402 8.89 11.53 -16.27
N LEU A 403 8.49 10.26 -16.20
CA LEU A 403 8.14 9.45 -17.38
C LEU A 403 6.90 10.02 -18.09
N ILE A 404 5.83 10.31 -17.34
CA ILE A 404 4.61 10.90 -17.92
C ILE A 404 4.90 12.27 -18.50
N ASP A 405 5.62 13.13 -17.78
CA ASP A 405 6.01 14.44 -18.29
C ASP A 405 6.80 14.31 -19.58
N LEU A 406 7.81 13.44 -19.62
CA LEU A 406 8.64 13.24 -20.81
C LEU A 406 7.81 12.79 -22.01
N VAL A 407 6.94 11.77 -21.85
CA VAL A 407 6.09 11.28 -22.94
C VAL A 407 5.11 12.37 -23.41
N ALA A 408 4.49 13.10 -22.48
CA ALA A 408 3.57 14.19 -22.79
C ALA A 408 4.27 15.32 -23.54
N GLN A 409 5.46 15.73 -23.11
CA GLN A 409 6.23 16.79 -23.76
C GLN A 409 6.74 16.36 -25.14
N LEU A 410 7.14 15.10 -25.31
CA LEU A 410 7.52 14.55 -26.61
C LEU A 410 6.33 14.54 -27.59
N TYR A 411 5.15 14.15 -27.11
CA TYR A 411 3.92 14.18 -27.91
C TYR A 411 3.52 15.61 -28.30
N LEU A 412 3.44 16.52 -27.32
CA LEU A 412 3.06 17.92 -27.56
C LEU A 412 4.04 18.68 -28.45
N ALA A 413 5.31 18.30 -28.43
CA ALA A 413 6.35 18.88 -29.27
C ALA A 413 6.48 18.22 -30.68
N GLY A 414 5.68 17.17 -30.94
CA GLY A 414 5.64 16.47 -32.23
C GLY A 414 6.78 15.48 -32.45
N PHE A 415 7.50 15.05 -31.39
CA PHE A 415 8.50 13.97 -31.48
C PHE A 415 7.86 12.57 -31.42
N ILE A 416 6.64 12.49 -30.90
CA ILE A 416 5.80 11.28 -30.87
C ILE A 416 4.50 11.61 -31.59
N ASP A 417 4.07 10.75 -32.52
CA ASP A 417 2.79 10.88 -33.21
C ASP A 417 1.62 10.27 -32.39
N GLU A 418 0.39 10.41 -32.91
CA GLU A 418 -0.83 9.86 -32.28
C GLU A 418 -0.76 8.34 -32.07
N SER A 419 -0.02 7.59 -32.91
CA SER A 419 0.16 6.15 -32.78
C SER A 419 1.18 5.76 -31.72
N GLY A 420 1.92 6.74 -31.19
CA GLY A 420 3.02 6.52 -30.24
C GLY A 420 4.36 6.25 -30.92
N HIS A 421 4.46 6.46 -32.25
CA HIS A 421 5.72 6.29 -32.94
C HIS A 421 6.66 7.45 -32.61
N LEU A 422 7.89 7.12 -32.19
CA LEU A 422 8.94 8.08 -31.89
C LEU A 422 9.71 8.42 -33.15
N GLU A 423 9.52 9.65 -33.64
CA GLU A 423 10.34 10.25 -34.72
C GLU A 423 11.70 10.64 -34.12
N SER A 424 12.75 9.98 -34.50
CA SER A 424 14.08 10.30 -33.98
C SER A 424 15.04 10.71 -35.12
N ASP A 425 15.58 11.90 -35.02
CA ASP A 425 16.74 12.37 -35.82
C ASP A 425 18.08 11.87 -35.23
N GLN A 426 18.04 11.01 -34.19
CA GLN A 426 19.22 10.53 -33.48
C GLN A 426 19.78 9.25 -34.12
N GLU A 427 21.07 9.00 -33.92
CA GLU A 427 21.82 7.87 -34.50
C GLU A 427 21.22 6.47 -34.19
N LYS A 428 20.34 6.36 -33.19
CA LYS A 428 19.61 5.13 -32.87
C LYS A 428 18.10 5.35 -33.06
N ALA A 429 17.55 4.76 -34.11
CA ALA A 429 16.11 4.77 -34.35
C ALA A 429 15.34 4.23 -33.12
N GLY A 430 14.29 4.94 -32.72
CA GLY A 430 13.39 4.52 -31.59
C GLY A 430 13.97 4.74 -30.19
N VAL A 431 14.97 5.63 -30.03
CA VAL A 431 15.49 6.04 -28.71
C VAL A 431 15.58 7.56 -28.63
N PHE A 432 15.05 8.15 -27.60
CA PHE A 432 15.21 9.56 -27.25
C PHE A 432 16.11 9.71 -26.02
N VAL A 433 17.21 10.47 -26.13
CA VAL A 433 18.15 10.72 -25.04
C VAL A 433 17.84 12.07 -24.39
N LEU A 434 17.32 12.04 -23.15
CA LEU A 434 17.07 13.24 -22.35
C LEU A 434 18.37 13.76 -21.72
N VAL A 435 19.16 12.86 -21.12
CA VAL A 435 20.45 13.20 -20.48
C VAL A 435 21.52 12.27 -21.01
N PRO A 436 22.57 12.80 -21.65
CA PRO A 436 23.67 11.99 -22.16
C PRO A 436 24.49 11.39 -20.98
N PRO A 437 25.22 10.27 -21.22
CA PRO A 437 25.99 9.57 -20.18
C PRO A 437 26.93 10.48 -19.39
N GLU A 438 27.59 11.43 -20.03
CA GLU A 438 28.59 12.31 -19.40
C GLU A 438 27.99 13.29 -18.37
N LYS A 439 26.65 13.48 -18.41
CA LYS A 439 25.91 14.38 -17.51
C LYS A 439 25.03 13.63 -16.53
N SER A 440 25.01 12.30 -16.62
CA SER A 440 24.17 11.45 -15.77
C SER A 440 24.91 10.96 -14.53
N GLY A 441 24.15 10.53 -13.53
CA GLY A 441 24.67 9.86 -12.35
C GLY A 441 24.97 8.37 -12.58
N ASN A 442 24.82 7.90 -13.83
CA ASN A 442 25.13 6.53 -14.25
C ASN A 442 25.84 6.56 -15.60
N ASP A 443 26.53 5.49 -15.97
CA ASP A 443 27.32 5.42 -17.21
C ASP A 443 26.46 5.24 -18.48
N ARG A 444 25.13 5.29 -18.41
CA ARG A 444 24.22 5.04 -19.53
C ARG A 444 23.46 6.27 -20.01
N GLY A 445 23.38 7.31 -19.19
CA GLY A 445 22.47 8.43 -19.43
C GLY A 445 21.02 8.12 -19.01
N VAL A 446 20.12 9.07 -19.27
CA VAL A 446 18.68 8.92 -19.09
C VAL A 446 18.02 9.05 -20.45
N TYR A 447 17.34 8.02 -20.88
CA TYR A 447 16.72 7.91 -22.21
C TYR A 447 15.38 7.18 -22.15
N LEU A 448 14.58 7.34 -23.20
CA LEU A 448 13.30 6.68 -23.42
C LEU A 448 13.36 5.89 -24.72
N THR A 449 12.83 4.66 -24.72
CA THR A 449 12.76 3.82 -25.91
C THR A 449 11.34 3.74 -26.48
N GLN A 450 11.21 3.35 -27.74
CA GLN A 450 9.90 3.06 -28.35
C GLN A 450 9.11 2.04 -27.55
N LYS A 451 9.78 1.05 -26.93
CA LYS A 451 9.16 0.06 -26.08
C LYS A 451 8.59 0.68 -24.80
N ASP A 452 9.31 1.62 -24.18
CA ASP A 452 8.87 2.32 -22.98
C ASP A 452 7.61 3.15 -23.24
N ILE A 453 7.53 3.79 -24.44
CA ILE A 453 6.32 4.51 -24.86
C ILE A 453 5.13 3.55 -24.95
N GLY A 454 5.32 2.35 -25.51
CA GLY A 454 4.29 1.31 -25.54
C GLY A 454 3.80 0.89 -24.15
N GLU A 455 4.70 0.79 -23.16
CA GLU A 455 4.29 0.49 -21.77
C GLU A 455 3.44 1.63 -21.16
N VAL A 456 3.75 2.89 -21.49
CA VAL A 456 2.95 4.07 -21.09
C VAL A 456 1.58 4.05 -21.79
N GLN A 457 1.53 3.73 -23.09
CA GLN A 457 0.26 3.60 -23.83
C GLN A 457 -0.65 2.53 -23.20
N LEU A 458 -0.11 1.36 -22.86
CA LEU A 458 -0.86 0.30 -22.20
C LEU A 458 -1.43 0.77 -20.85
N ALA A 459 -0.61 1.39 -20.04
CA ALA A 459 -1.01 1.85 -18.70
C ALA A 459 -2.10 2.93 -18.76
N LYS A 460 -1.90 3.97 -19.58
CA LYS A 460 -2.87 5.07 -19.72
C LYS A 460 -4.19 4.60 -20.34
N ALA A 461 -4.15 3.70 -21.31
CA ALA A 461 -5.35 3.14 -21.95
C ALA A 461 -6.19 2.34 -20.96
N ALA A 462 -5.56 1.56 -20.08
CA ALA A 462 -6.26 0.80 -19.05
C ALA A 462 -7.04 1.74 -18.09
N ILE A 463 -6.41 2.84 -17.64
CA ILE A 463 -7.05 3.82 -16.76
C ILE A 463 -8.19 4.53 -17.49
N ALA A 464 -7.97 5.02 -18.70
CA ALA A 464 -9.00 5.71 -19.50
C ALA A 464 -10.22 4.82 -19.76
N ALA A 465 -10.00 3.56 -20.15
CA ALA A 465 -11.07 2.59 -20.37
C ALA A 465 -11.87 2.30 -19.08
N GLY A 466 -11.20 2.18 -17.94
CA GLY A 466 -11.86 1.99 -16.65
C GLY A 466 -12.76 3.16 -16.28
N ILE A 467 -12.28 4.41 -16.42
CA ILE A 467 -13.08 5.62 -16.19
C ILE A 467 -14.32 5.63 -17.10
N PHE A 468 -14.12 5.38 -18.39
CA PHE A 468 -15.21 5.36 -19.36
C PHE A 468 -16.29 4.33 -18.99
N LEU A 469 -15.90 3.11 -18.63
CA LEU A 469 -16.86 2.08 -18.27
C LEU A 469 -17.59 2.36 -16.97
N LEU A 470 -16.94 2.97 -15.97
CA LEU A 470 -17.62 3.41 -14.76
C LEU A 470 -18.64 4.52 -15.06
N MET A 471 -18.30 5.51 -15.91
CA MET A 471 -19.26 6.54 -16.35
C MET A 471 -20.44 5.93 -17.09
N LYS A 472 -20.18 4.98 -18.00
CA LYS A 472 -21.24 4.25 -18.72
C LYS A 472 -22.10 3.44 -17.77
N ARG A 473 -21.52 2.74 -16.79
CA ARG A 473 -22.25 1.97 -15.77
C ARG A 473 -23.20 2.81 -14.94
N LEU A 474 -22.80 4.04 -14.62
CA LEU A 474 -23.62 5.00 -13.87
C LEU A 474 -24.51 5.86 -14.75
N GLU A 475 -24.43 5.73 -16.09
CA GLU A 475 -25.17 6.54 -17.08
C GLU A 475 -24.92 8.05 -16.91
N ILE A 476 -23.65 8.43 -16.72
CA ILE A 476 -23.21 9.82 -16.53
C ILE A 476 -22.11 10.20 -17.54
N THR A 477 -21.81 11.49 -17.57
CA THR A 477 -20.74 12.08 -18.39
C THR A 477 -19.71 12.78 -17.50
N GLU A 478 -18.59 13.23 -18.10
CA GLU A 478 -17.55 14.00 -17.42
C GLU A 478 -18.09 15.26 -16.72
N LYS A 479 -19.18 15.85 -17.27
CA LYS A 479 -19.81 17.07 -16.73
C LYS A 479 -20.48 16.85 -15.38
N ASP A 480 -20.89 15.61 -15.10
CA ASP A 480 -21.57 15.23 -13.87
C ASP A 480 -20.57 15.03 -12.73
N ILE A 481 -19.32 14.67 -13.03
CA ILE A 481 -18.24 14.48 -12.06
C ILE A 481 -17.79 15.85 -11.54
N LYS A 482 -17.91 16.11 -10.25
CA LYS A 482 -17.59 17.41 -9.64
C LYS A 482 -16.22 17.43 -8.98
N ARG A 483 -15.68 16.28 -8.61
CA ARG A 483 -14.35 16.12 -7.99
C ARG A 483 -13.66 14.88 -8.51
N VAL A 484 -12.35 14.96 -8.66
CA VAL A 484 -11.49 13.82 -8.99
C VAL A 484 -10.41 13.76 -7.93
N TYR A 485 -10.36 12.67 -7.19
CA TYR A 485 -9.35 12.41 -6.18
C TYR A 485 -8.28 11.50 -6.76
N LEU A 486 -7.03 11.94 -6.75
CA LEU A 486 -5.88 11.11 -7.12
C LEU A 486 -5.20 10.62 -5.83
N ALA A 487 -5.36 9.35 -5.55
CA ALA A 487 -4.75 8.68 -4.39
C ALA A 487 -3.44 7.98 -4.79
N GLY A 488 -2.71 7.54 -3.77
CA GLY A 488 -1.43 6.84 -3.92
C GLY A 488 -0.25 7.78 -4.15
N ALA A 489 0.95 7.23 -3.98
CA ALA A 489 2.19 8.01 -4.11
C ALA A 489 2.34 8.59 -5.52
N PHE A 490 2.07 7.78 -6.54
CA PHE A 490 2.18 8.21 -7.91
C PHE A 490 1.18 9.33 -8.26
N GLY A 491 -0.10 9.19 -7.87
CA GLY A 491 -1.13 10.21 -8.11
C GLY A 491 -0.84 11.56 -7.45
N ASN A 492 -0.08 11.55 -6.35
CA ASN A 492 0.29 12.78 -5.63
C ASN A 492 1.40 13.59 -6.33
N TYR A 493 2.33 12.92 -7.01
CA TYR A 493 3.48 13.57 -7.67
C TYR A 493 3.31 13.75 -9.17
N MET A 494 2.31 13.10 -9.77
CA MET A 494 2.01 13.19 -11.20
C MET A 494 1.52 14.59 -11.57
N ASN A 495 2.00 15.11 -12.70
CA ASN A 495 1.46 16.32 -13.31
C ASN A 495 0.14 16.01 -14.03
N PRO A 496 -1.01 16.54 -13.56
CA PRO A 496 -2.31 16.25 -14.18
C PRO A 496 -2.43 16.72 -15.64
N GLU A 497 -1.81 17.84 -16.00
CA GLU A 497 -1.81 18.36 -17.37
C GLU A 497 -1.10 17.40 -18.31
N SER A 498 0.05 16.86 -17.91
CA SER A 498 0.80 15.87 -18.69
C SER A 498 0.01 14.56 -18.84
N ALA A 499 -0.64 14.10 -17.77
CA ALA A 499 -1.45 12.89 -17.80
C ALA A 499 -2.69 13.04 -18.72
N ALA A 500 -3.35 14.20 -18.71
CA ALA A 500 -4.46 14.50 -19.61
C ALA A 500 -3.97 14.64 -21.06
N ALA A 501 -2.81 15.26 -21.29
CA ALA A 501 -2.24 15.44 -22.64
C ALA A 501 -1.96 14.10 -23.34
N ILE A 502 -1.60 13.07 -22.58
CA ILE A 502 -1.44 11.72 -23.12
C ILE A 502 -2.75 10.91 -23.15
N GLY A 503 -3.89 11.48 -22.69
CA GLY A 503 -5.19 10.82 -22.70
C GLY A 503 -5.38 9.77 -21.60
N MET A 504 -4.73 9.92 -20.44
CA MET A 504 -4.95 9.04 -19.29
C MET A 504 -6.34 9.26 -18.68
N PHE A 505 -6.83 10.49 -18.72
CA PHE A 505 -8.20 10.88 -18.32
C PHE A 505 -8.68 12.08 -19.15
N PRO A 506 -10.02 12.28 -19.24
CA PRO A 506 -10.60 13.40 -19.99
C PRO A 506 -10.06 14.75 -19.50
N ALA A 507 -9.66 15.63 -20.46
CA ALA A 507 -9.13 16.96 -20.15
C ALA A 507 -10.15 17.84 -19.41
N GLU A 508 -11.44 17.61 -19.59
CA GLU A 508 -12.53 18.28 -18.91
C GLU A 508 -12.50 18.09 -17.38
N LEU A 509 -11.84 17.06 -16.91
CA LEU A 509 -11.72 16.76 -15.48
C LEU A 509 -10.57 17.51 -14.81
N LEU A 510 -9.58 18.04 -15.56
CA LEU A 510 -8.41 18.74 -15.03
C LEU A 510 -8.71 19.75 -13.91
N PRO A 511 -9.69 20.69 -14.07
CA PRO A 511 -9.95 21.70 -13.05
C PRO A 511 -10.52 21.13 -11.73
N ARG A 512 -10.83 19.83 -11.69
CA ARG A 512 -11.51 19.16 -10.57
C ARG A 512 -10.59 18.17 -9.85
N ILE A 513 -9.36 18.03 -10.35
CA ILE A 513 -8.37 17.08 -9.80
C ILE A 513 -7.81 17.63 -8.49
N GLN A 514 -7.78 16.74 -7.49
CA GLN A 514 -7.21 16.97 -6.19
C GLN A 514 -6.36 15.76 -5.77
N PRO A 515 -5.04 15.93 -5.60
CA PRO A 515 -4.21 14.92 -4.96
C PRO A 515 -4.63 14.73 -3.50
N VAL A 516 -4.70 13.48 -3.06
CA VAL A 516 -5.15 13.14 -1.68
C VAL A 516 -4.15 12.30 -0.90
N GLY A 517 -2.98 12.05 -1.47
CA GLY A 517 -1.90 11.35 -0.80
C GLY A 517 -2.23 9.90 -0.48
N ASN A 518 -1.72 9.39 0.66
CA ASN A 518 -2.04 8.04 1.14
C ASN A 518 -3.43 8.00 1.80
N ALA A 519 -4.48 8.02 0.98
CA ALA A 519 -5.86 7.94 1.46
C ALA A 519 -6.20 6.56 2.06
N ALA A 520 -5.58 5.49 1.59
CA ALA A 520 -5.75 4.14 2.14
C ALA A 520 -5.28 4.07 3.59
N GLY A 521 -4.06 4.55 3.86
CA GLY A 521 -3.50 4.63 5.22
C GLY A 521 -4.30 5.55 6.14
N GLU A 522 -4.80 6.69 5.63
CA GLU A 522 -5.69 7.56 6.40
C GLU A 522 -7.00 6.84 6.75
N GLY A 523 -7.58 6.08 5.82
CA GLY A 523 -8.75 5.24 6.08
C GLY A 523 -8.51 4.18 7.13
N ALA A 524 -7.34 3.52 7.13
CA ALA A 524 -6.95 2.58 8.16
C ALA A 524 -6.92 3.23 9.57
N ARG A 525 -6.42 4.47 9.66
CA ARG A 525 -6.44 5.27 10.90
C ARG A 525 -7.87 5.58 11.34
N ILE A 526 -8.69 6.07 10.42
CA ILE A 526 -10.10 6.46 10.70
C ILE A 526 -10.91 5.26 11.18
N ALA A 527 -10.67 4.07 10.66
CA ALA A 527 -11.35 2.85 11.08
C ALA A 527 -11.19 2.54 12.58
N LEU A 528 -10.08 2.94 13.18
CA LEU A 528 -9.82 2.84 14.62
C LEU A 528 -10.38 4.04 15.41
N LEU A 529 -10.39 5.22 14.79
CA LEU A 529 -10.82 6.46 15.44
C LEU A 529 -12.34 6.60 15.50
N ASN A 530 -13.07 5.97 14.57
CA ASN A 530 -14.52 6.10 14.48
C ASN A 530 -15.19 4.78 14.03
N GLU A 531 -15.72 4.05 14.99
CA GLU A 531 -16.43 2.79 14.77
C GLU A 531 -17.72 2.97 13.93
N GLU A 532 -18.43 4.08 14.11
CA GLU A 532 -19.68 4.33 13.38
C GLU A 532 -19.42 4.50 11.88
N GLU A 533 -18.41 5.28 11.51
CA GLU A 533 -18.02 5.45 10.10
C GLU A 533 -17.53 4.13 9.49
N ARG A 534 -16.82 3.31 10.26
CA ARG A 534 -16.39 1.97 9.83
C ARG A 534 -17.60 1.06 9.56
N LYS A 535 -18.60 1.05 10.44
CA LYS A 535 -19.84 0.28 10.26
C LYS A 535 -20.66 0.78 9.05
N GLU A 536 -20.63 2.08 8.76
CA GLU A 536 -21.25 2.64 7.56
C GLU A 536 -20.53 2.18 6.30
N LEU A 537 -19.19 2.13 6.31
CA LEU A 537 -18.38 1.60 5.21
C LEU A 537 -18.78 0.16 4.87
N ASP A 538 -18.93 -0.72 5.85
CA ASP A 538 -19.33 -2.12 5.63
C ASP A 538 -20.70 -2.22 4.91
N ARG A 539 -21.64 -1.33 5.24
CA ARG A 539 -22.93 -1.23 4.53
C ARG A 539 -22.76 -0.73 3.09
N THR A 540 -21.88 0.23 2.90
CA THR A 540 -21.56 0.80 1.57
C THR A 540 -20.95 -0.27 0.67
N VAL A 541 -19.97 -1.01 1.15
CA VAL A 541 -19.29 -2.08 0.40
C VAL A 541 -20.27 -3.16 -0.05
N LYS A 542 -21.20 -3.58 0.81
CA LYS A 542 -22.24 -4.59 0.46
C LYS A 542 -23.19 -4.14 -0.66
N ASN A 543 -23.32 -2.85 -0.89
CA ASN A 543 -24.22 -2.28 -1.90
C ASN A 543 -23.45 -1.68 -3.10
N MET A 544 -22.13 -1.80 -3.12
CA MET A 544 -21.29 -1.25 -4.18
C MET A 544 -21.39 -2.09 -5.47
N ASP A 545 -21.44 -1.41 -6.59
CA ASP A 545 -21.50 -2.01 -7.91
C ASP A 545 -20.06 -2.28 -8.42
N PHE A 546 -19.61 -3.51 -8.36
CA PHE A 546 -18.31 -3.90 -8.91
C PHE A 546 -18.43 -4.20 -10.41
N VAL A 547 -17.59 -3.55 -11.21
CA VAL A 547 -17.51 -3.72 -12.67
C VAL A 547 -16.30 -4.59 -12.99
N GLU A 548 -16.56 -5.85 -13.37
CA GLU A 548 -15.51 -6.77 -13.82
C GLU A 548 -15.07 -6.38 -15.24
N LEU A 549 -13.81 -5.95 -15.36
CA LEU A 549 -13.25 -5.47 -16.63
C LEU A 549 -12.66 -6.59 -17.49
N ALA A 550 -12.04 -7.60 -16.87
CA ALA A 550 -11.26 -8.62 -17.57
C ALA A 550 -12.09 -9.44 -18.59
N ALA A 551 -13.38 -9.62 -18.31
CA ALA A 551 -14.30 -10.37 -19.18
C ALA A 551 -15.19 -9.46 -20.05
N SER A 552 -14.99 -8.14 -20.02
CA SER A 552 -15.83 -7.18 -20.76
C SER A 552 -15.29 -6.97 -22.19
N PRO A 553 -16.03 -7.33 -23.23
CA PRO A 553 -15.67 -6.98 -24.61
C PRO A 553 -15.56 -5.46 -24.80
N GLU A 554 -16.44 -4.69 -24.16
CA GLU A 554 -16.43 -3.22 -24.22
C GLU A 554 -15.16 -2.63 -23.63
N PHE A 555 -14.59 -3.26 -22.58
CA PHE A 555 -13.30 -2.84 -22.05
C PHE A 555 -12.20 -3.00 -23.10
N GLN A 556 -12.19 -4.12 -23.82
CA GLN A 556 -11.18 -4.37 -24.85
C GLN A 556 -11.26 -3.34 -25.99
N ASP A 557 -12.47 -2.98 -26.43
CA ASP A 557 -12.67 -1.97 -27.46
C ASP A 557 -12.16 -0.59 -26.98
N CYS A 558 -12.59 -0.14 -25.81
CA CYS A 558 -12.16 1.12 -25.23
C CYS A 558 -10.65 1.15 -24.92
N PHE A 559 -10.08 0.02 -24.51
CA PHE A 559 -8.65 -0.10 -24.26
C PHE A 559 -7.84 0.04 -25.56
N VAL A 560 -8.27 -0.60 -26.65
CA VAL A 560 -7.61 -0.47 -27.97
C VAL A 560 -7.70 0.96 -28.48
N ASP A 561 -8.89 1.58 -28.42
CA ASP A 561 -9.07 2.98 -28.81
C ASP A 561 -8.20 3.92 -27.94
N GLY A 562 -8.08 3.60 -26.67
CA GLY A 562 -7.27 4.34 -25.70
C GLY A 562 -5.76 4.19 -25.88
N LEU A 563 -5.23 3.34 -26.75
CA LEU A 563 -3.77 3.20 -26.99
C LEU A 563 -3.19 4.41 -27.72
N CYS A 564 -3.94 5.01 -28.64
CA CYS A 564 -3.51 6.22 -29.33
C CYS A 564 -3.44 7.42 -28.39
N PHE A 565 -2.52 8.33 -28.64
CA PHE A 565 -2.53 9.65 -27.99
C PHE A 565 -3.64 10.50 -28.61
N PRO A 566 -4.24 11.47 -27.86
CA PRO A 566 -5.37 12.31 -28.33
C PRO A 566 -5.06 13.15 -29.54
#